data_b9462b973b0dc56331cf6dc0573f034b
#
_entry.id   b9462b973b0dc56331cf6dc0573f034b
#
_cell.length_a   1.000
_cell.length_b   1.000
_cell.length_c   1.000
_cell.angle_alpha   90.00
_cell.angle_beta   90.00
_cell.angle_gamma   90.00
#
_symmetry.space_group_name_H-M   'P 1'
#
loop_
_entity.id
_entity.type
_entity.pdbx_description
1 polymer ?
#
loop_
_entity_poly.entity_id
_entity_poly.type
_entity_poly.pdbx_seq_one_letter_code
_entity_poly.pdbx_strand_id
1 'polypeptide(L)'
;MNKMMKWGLVSLLSLSLCSQAMAAFTISGTRFIYESGKKNLSVAVTNNTDTAYGGQVWVDNVGQSRAVSMVPTPPVFKVGPKQKQIVRIMKTDGGTLPSDRESLFWLNIQEIPPKPKEGENVLSVAVNTRVKVFYRPKALLAGRKNAENKMEIVQRGGTTYLKNPTPYWFAVTKVKVNGQAISLTREEEKNLSMLAPFGEVAVSRLSAVTKNISVDTINDWGGVDSYVLKG
;
A
#
# COMPACT_ATOMS: atom_id res chain seq x y z
N MET A 1 -43.89 -20.41 25.46
CA MET A 1 -42.68 -20.07 24.68
C MET A 1 -41.54 -19.80 25.67
N ASN A 2 -40.60 -20.73 25.81
CA ASN A 2 -39.59 -20.74 26.89
C ASN A 2 -38.62 -19.56 26.76
N LYS A 3 -38.16 -19.01 27.89
CA LYS A 3 -37.17 -17.89 27.93
C LYS A 3 -35.94 -18.16 27.05
N MET A 4 -35.45 -19.39 27.01
CA MET A 4 -34.32 -19.82 26.16
C MET A 4 -34.60 -19.66 24.65
N MET A 5 -35.83 -19.92 24.22
CA MET A 5 -36.24 -19.77 22.80
C MET A 5 -36.31 -18.31 22.36
N LYS A 6 -36.68 -17.39 23.28
CA LYS A 6 -36.66 -15.93 23.05
C LYS A 6 -35.23 -15.39 22.92
N TRP A 7 -34.29 -15.88 23.74
CA TRP A 7 -32.88 -15.48 23.67
C TRP A 7 -32.21 -16.01 22.41
N GLY A 8 -32.54 -17.24 21.98
CA GLY A 8 -32.07 -17.79 20.71
C GLY A 8 -32.54 -16.99 19.49
N LEU A 9 -33.81 -16.51 19.49
CA LEU A 9 -34.35 -15.70 18.38
C LEU A 9 -33.71 -14.30 18.30
N VAL A 10 -33.41 -13.68 19.46
CA VAL A 10 -32.73 -12.37 19.53
C VAL A 10 -31.29 -12.49 19.07
N SER A 11 -30.57 -13.57 19.44
CA SER A 11 -29.20 -13.82 18.96
C SER A 11 -29.16 -14.07 17.44
N LEU A 12 -30.14 -14.74 16.86
CA LEU A 12 -30.19 -15.02 15.43
C LEU A 12 -30.50 -13.75 14.61
N LEU A 13 -31.31 -12.85 15.18
CA LEU A 13 -31.68 -11.59 14.54
C LEU A 13 -30.52 -10.57 14.50
N SER A 14 -29.62 -10.59 15.52
CA SER A 14 -28.47 -9.71 15.59
C SER A 14 -27.33 -10.13 14.62
N LEU A 15 -27.25 -11.39 14.20
CA LEU A 15 -26.28 -11.84 13.19
C LEU A 15 -26.64 -11.39 11.77
N SER A 16 -27.88 -11.03 11.50
CA SER A 16 -28.37 -10.65 10.16
C SER A 16 -28.13 -9.18 9.81
N LEU A 17 -27.64 -8.36 10.74
CA LEU A 17 -27.46 -6.91 10.57
C LEU A 17 -26.04 -6.49 10.16
N CYS A 18 -25.15 -7.44 9.88
CA CYS A 18 -23.84 -7.13 9.28
C CYS A 18 -24.02 -6.75 7.81
N SER A 19 -24.52 -5.55 7.54
CA SER A 19 -24.43 -4.95 6.21
C SER A 19 -22.93 -4.72 5.91
N GLN A 20 -22.42 -5.46 4.93
CA GLN A 20 -21.03 -5.30 4.48
C GLN A 20 -20.91 -3.94 3.79
N ALA A 21 -20.19 -3.01 4.41
CA ALA A 21 -19.73 -1.80 3.74
C ALA A 21 -18.66 -2.21 2.72
N MET A 22 -19.07 -2.43 1.46
CA MET A 22 -18.15 -2.72 0.37
C MET A 22 -17.80 -1.41 -0.35
N ALA A 23 -16.50 -1.12 -0.50
CA ALA A 23 -16.03 -0.12 -1.44
C ALA A 23 -16.56 -0.46 -2.85
N ALA A 24 -17.00 0.56 -3.61
CA ALA A 24 -17.53 0.33 -4.94
C ALA A 24 -16.45 -0.22 -5.88
N PHE A 25 -15.20 0.22 -5.72
CA PHE A 25 -14.08 -0.20 -6.55
C PHE A 25 -13.19 -1.23 -5.88
N THR A 26 -12.80 -2.25 -6.65
CA THR A 26 -11.67 -3.15 -6.33
C THR A 26 -10.55 -2.88 -7.32
N ILE A 27 -9.32 -2.81 -6.81
CA ILE A 27 -8.11 -2.57 -7.60
C ILE A 27 -7.34 -3.88 -7.73
N SER A 28 -6.71 -4.12 -8.89
CA SER A 28 -6.00 -5.37 -9.21
C SER A 28 -4.76 -5.66 -8.37
N GLY A 29 -4.41 -4.80 -7.42
CA GLY A 29 -3.28 -5.00 -6.52
C GLY A 29 -3.17 -3.91 -5.47
N THR A 30 -2.42 -4.18 -4.41
CA THR A 30 -2.14 -3.22 -3.32
C THR A 30 -0.86 -2.43 -3.56
N ARG A 31 -0.07 -2.84 -4.56
CA ARG A 31 1.16 -2.20 -5.02
C ARG A 31 1.46 -2.58 -6.46
N PHE A 32 2.22 -1.76 -7.15
CA PHE A 32 2.53 -1.93 -8.56
C PHE A 32 3.99 -1.60 -8.84
N ILE A 33 4.62 -2.39 -9.72
CA ILE A 33 6.00 -2.19 -10.15
C ILE A 33 6.00 -1.68 -11.59
N TYR A 34 6.48 -0.44 -11.78
CA TYR A 34 6.73 0.12 -13.09
C TYR A 34 8.21 -0.09 -13.46
N GLU A 35 8.49 -1.10 -14.22
CA GLU A 35 9.83 -1.40 -14.71
C GLU A 35 10.27 -0.36 -15.75
N SER A 36 11.46 0.18 -15.59
CA SER A 36 12.06 1.08 -16.59
C SER A 36 12.16 0.39 -17.94
N GLY A 37 11.78 1.10 -19.00
CA GLY A 37 11.72 0.57 -20.38
C GLY A 37 10.34 0.04 -20.77
N LYS A 38 9.43 -0.21 -19.85
CA LYS A 38 8.01 -0.46 -20.17
C LYS A 38 7.34 0.85 -20.63
N LYS A 39 6.47 0.78 -21.63
CA LYS A 39 5.72 1.95 -22.11
C LYS A 39 4.70 2.46 -21.09
N ASN A 40 4.09 1.56 -20.33
CA ASN A 40 3.12 1.88 -19.29
C ASN A 40 3.01 0.73 -18.28
N LEU A 41 2.38 1.05 -17.16
CA LEU A 41 1.89 0.11 -16.15
C LEU A 41 0.35 0.11 -16.22
N SER A 42 -0.27 -1.06 -16.32
CA SER A 42 -1.73 -1.20 -16.37
C SER A 42 -2.30 -1.54 -15.00
N VAL A 43 -3.31 -0.80 -14.58
CA VAL A 43 -4.04 -1.00 -13.32
C VAL A 43 -5.52 -1.23 -13.66
N ALA A 44 -6.08 -2.35 -13.22
CA ALA A 44 -7.49 -2.62 -13.40
C ALA A 44 -8.30 -2.12 -12.19
N VAL A 45 -9.34 -1.35 -12.46
CA VAL A 45 -10.33 -0.88 -11.50
C VAL A 45 -11.65 -1.54 -11.84
N THR A 46 -12.18 -2.34 -10.94
CA THR A 46 -13.46 -3.07 -11.13
C THR A 46 -14.54 -2.43 -10.28
N ASN A 47 -15.66 -2.09 -10.89
CA ASN A 47 -16.86 -1.65 -10.19
C ASN A 47 -17.66 -2.88 -9.74
N ASN A 48 -17.77 -3.10 -8.43
CA ASN A 48 -18.48 -4.25 -7.85
C ASN A 48 -19.95 -3.96 -7.56
N THR A 49 -20.42 -2.74 -7.86
CA THR A 49 -21.82 -2.34 -7.61
C THR A 49 -22.74 -2.66 -8.79
N ASP A 50 -24.03 -2.53 -8.56
CA ASP A 50 -25.08 -2.70 -9.58
C ASP A 50 -25.44 -1.38 -10.28
N THR A 51 -24.67 -0.30 -9.99
CA THR A 51 -24.84 1.03 -10.60
C THR A 51 -23.54 1.50 -11.22
N ALA A 52 -23.62 2.41 -12.20
CA ALA A 52 -22.43 2.99 -12.80
C ALA A 52 -21.79 4.02 -11.86
N TYR A 53 -20.47 3.96 -11.71
CA TYR A 53 -19.66 4.89 -10.94
C TYR A 53 -18.70 5.67 -11.82
N GLY A 54 -18.42 6.90 -11.44
CA GLY A 54 -17.27 7.64 -11.94
C GLY A 54 -16.00 7.28 -11.17
N GLY A 55 -14.85 7.49 -11.78
CA GLY A 55 -13.55 7.38 -11.12
C GLY A 55 -12.63 8.49 -11.54
N GLN A 56 -11.84 9.02 -10.58
CA GLN A 56 -10.74 9.94 -10.83
C GLN A 56 -9.45 9.32 -10.34
N VAL A 57 -8.40 9.41 -11.15
CA VAL A 57 -7.09 8.81 -10.84
C VAL A 57 -6.01 9.86 -11.00
N TRP A 58 -5.08 9.91 -10.06
CA TRP A 58 -3.87 10.73 -10.14
C TRP A 58 -2.71 10.07 -9.42
N VAL A 59 -1.50 10.57 -9.69
CA VAL A 59 -0.27 10.09 -9.07
C VAL A 59 0.40 11.22 -8.29
N ASP A 60 0.72 10.97 -7.02
CA ASP A 60 1.48 11.88 -6.18
C ASP A 60 2.90 11.39 -6.00
N ASN A 61 3.86 12.31 -5.99
CA ASN A 61 5.23 12.01 -5.60
C ASN A 61 5.32 11.72 -4.08
N VAL A 62 6.26 10.87 -3.70
CA VAL A 62 6.71 10.77 -2.31
C VAL A 62 7.85 11.77 -2.10
N GLY A 63 7.68 12.66 -1.12
CA GLY A 63 8.62 13.75 -0.86
C GLY A 63 8.17 15.10 -1.44
N GLN A 64 9.09 16.04 -1.52
CA GLN A 64 8.78 17.44 -1.86
C GLN A 64 8.85 17.79 -3.36
N SER A 65 9.14 16.82 -4.23
CA SER A 65 9.22 17.09 -5.66
C SER A 65 7.86 17.47 -6.23
N ARG A 66 7.82 18.58 -6.98
CA ARG A 66 6.62 19.04 -7.72
C ARG A 66 6.62 18.59 -9.19
N ALA A 67 7.64 17.89 -9.64
CA ALA A 67 7.72 17.42 -11.02
C ALA A 67 6.66 16.35 -11.29
N VAL A 68 5.95 16.47 -12.41
CA VAL A 68 4.99 15.44 -12.83
C VAL A 68 5.76 14.32 -13.52
N SER A 69 6.07 13.25 -12.76
CA SER A 69 6.86 12.12 -13.27
C SER A 69 6.00 11.00 -13.86
N MET A 70 4.74 10.91 -13.48
CA MET A 70 3.81 9.89 -13.95
C MET A 70 2.41 10.46 -14.13
N VAL A 71 1.72 10.01 -15.19
CA VAL A 71 0.33 10.40 -15.47
C VAL A 71 -0.53 9.17 -15.74
N PRO A 72 -1.76 9.11 -15.17
CA PRO A 72 -2.72 8.08 -15.49
C PRO A 72 -3.51 8.43 -16.77
N THR A 73 -3.91 7.40 -17.51
CA THR A 73 -4.75 7.55 -18.71
C THR A 73 -5.78 6.41 -18.75
N PRO A 74 -7.09 6.72 -18.77
CA PRO A 74 -7.68 8.05 -18.60
C PRO A 74 -7.61 8.53 -17.13
N PRO A 75 -7.47 9.86 -16.87
CA PRO A 75 -7.45 10.39 -15.51
C PRO A 75 -8.85 10.45 -14.86
N VAL A 76 -9.89 10.53 -15.67
CA VAL A 76 -11.30 10.45 -15.25
C VAL A 76 -12.03 9.48 -16.17
N PHE A 77 -12.88 8.64 -15.60
CA PHE A 77 -13.64 7.64 -16.35
C PHE A 77 -15.00 7.36 -15.70
N LYS A 78 -15.86 6.69 -16.47
CA LYS A 78 -17.08 6.10 -15.98
C LYS A 78 -17.02 4.59 -16.23
N VAL A 79 -17.38 3.80 -15.24
CA VAL A 79 -17.38 2.34 -15.34
C VAL A 79 -18.76 1.81 -14.96
N GLY A 80 -19.34 1.00 -15.84
CA GLY A 80 -20.67 0.41 -15.66
C GLY A 80 -20.73 -0.60 -14.52
N PRO A 81 -21.93 -1.06 -14.17
CA PRO A 81 -22.15 -2.10 -13.16
C PRO A 81 -21.33 -3.36 -13.48
N LYS A 82 -20.61 -3.91 -12.49
CA LYS A 82 -19.81 -5.14 -12.62
C LYS A 82 -18.76 -5.09 -13.74
N GLN A 83 -18.47 -3.90 -14.29
CA GLN A 83 -17.48 -3.72 -15.36
C GLN A 83 -16.11 -3.33 -14.81
N LYS A 84 -15.11 -3.42 -15.68
CA LYS A 84 -13.71 -3.11 -15.41
C LYS A 84 -13.22 -1.99 -16.32
N GLN A 85 -12.51 -1.03 -15.75
CA GLN A 85 -11.74 0.00 -16.44
C GLN A 85 -10.25 -0.29 -16.28
N ILE A 86 -9.50 -0.26 -17.38
CA ILE A 86 -8.04 -0.28 -17.33
C ILE A 86 -7.53 1.16 -17.35
N VAL A 87 -6.75 1.51 -16.34
CA VAL A 87 -6.00 2.77 -16.25
C VAL A 87 -4.53 2.47 -16.55
N ARG A 88 -3.93 3.20 -17.47
CA ARG A 88 -2.51 3.07 -17.79
C ARG A 88 -1.75 4.22 -17.15
N ILE A 89 -0.74 3.87 -16.38
CA ILE A 89 0.19 4.85 -15.79
C ILE A 89 1.39 4.94 -16.71
N MET A 90 1.69 6.15 -17.18
CA MET A 90 2.81 6.43 -18.09
C MET A 90 3.82 7.33 -17.40
N LYS A 91 5.11 7.03 -17.59
CA LYS A 91 6.19 7.93 -17.20
C LYS A 91 6.21 9.12 -18.16
N THR A 92 6.36 10.31 -17.60
CA THR A 92 6.55 11.55 -18.38
C THR A 92 8.02 11.95 -18.43
N ASP A 93 8.36 12.88 -19.32
CA ASP A 93 9.68 13.50 -19.37
C ASP A 93 9.84 14.66 -18.36
N GLY A 94 8.78 14.97 -17.61
CA GLY A 94 8.71 16.09 -16.67
C GLY A 94 9.55 15.96 -15.40
N GLY A 95 10.20 14.81 -15.19
CA GLY A 95 11.06 14.59 -14.03
C GLY A 95 12.13 13.54 -14.30
N THR A 96 13.39 13.87 -13.95
CA THR A 96 14.48 12.89 -13.95
C THR A 96 14.36 12.01 -12.71
N LEU A 97 14.07 10.72 -12.90
CA LEU A 97 14.07 9.74 -11.84
C LEU A 97 15.47 9.13 -11.67
N PRO A 98 15.93 8.90 -10.43
CA PRO A 98 17.20 8.24 -10.18
C PRO A 98 17.31 6.91 -10.92
N SER A 99 18.49 6.59 -11.46
CA SER A 99 18.77 5.32 -12.12
C SER A 99 19.43 4.29 -11.18
N ASP A 100 19.91 4.75 -10.03
CA ASP A 100 20.63 3.98 -9.03
C ASP A 100 19.76 3.40 -7.91
N ARG A 101 18.48 3.83 -7.85
CA ARG A 101 17.52 3.40 -6.82
C ARG A 101 16.08 3.45 -7.32
N GLU A 102 15.19 2.79 -6.60
CA GLU A 102 13.73 2.90 -6.84
C GLU A 102 13.19 4.27 -6.47
N SER A 103 12.20 4.72 -7.22
CA SER A 103 11.36 5.86 -6.86
C SER A 103 9.97 5.39 -6.47
N LEU A 104 9.40 5.98 -5.41
CA LEU A 104 8.08 5.63 -4.87
C LEU A 104 7.07 6.73 -5.20
N PHE A 105 5.87 6.31 -5.61
CA PHE A 105 4.73 7.17 -5.90
C PHE A 105 3.48 6.63 -5.23
N TRP A 106 2.51 7.51 -5.05
CA TRP A 106 1.17 7.15 -4.61
C TRP A 106 0.20 7.24 -5.79
N LEU A 107 -0.41 6.14 -6.15
CA LEU A 107 -1.56 6.11 -7.06
C LEU A 107 -2.82 6.24 -6.24
N ASN A 108 -3.61 7.27 -6.52
CA ASN A 108 -4.89 7.53 -5.89
C ASN A 108 -6.00 7.21 -6.89
N ILE A 109 -7.03 6.55 -6.41
CA ILE A 109 -8.23 6.19 -7.17
C ILE A 109 -9.43 6.57 -6.34
N GLN A 110 -10.06 7.68 -6.74
CA GLN A 110 -11.23 8.28 -6.08
C GLN A 110 -12.50 7.76 -6.74
N GLU A 111 -13.40 7.21 -5.95
CA GLU A 111 -14.76 6.87 -6.36
C GLU A 111 -15.60 8.13 -6.49
N ILE A 112 -16.41 8.20 -7.54
CA ILE A 112 -17.40 9.26 -7.74
C ILE A 112 -18.75 8.56 -7.84
N PRO A 113 -19.54 8.53 -6.76
CA PRO A 113 -20.84 7.88 -6.74
C PRO A 113 -21.84 8.56 -7.70
N PRO A 114 -22.87 7.85 -8.18
CA PRO A 114 -23.91 8.45 -8.97
C PRO A 114 -24.67 9.51 -8.16
N LYS A 115 -25.21 10.50 -8.85
CA LYS A 115 -26.09 11.51 -8.22
C LYS A 115 -27.34 10.81 -7.67
N PRO A 116 -27.72 11.08 -6.39
CA PRO A 116 -28.97 10.60 -5.84
C PRO A 116 -30.17 11.06 -6.68
N LYS A 117 -31.25 10.28 -6.68
CA LYS A 117 -32.49 10.72 -7.28
C LYS A 117 -33.11 11.84 -6.46
N GLU A 118 -33.87 12.69 -7.15
CA GLU A 118 -34.54 13.80 -6.50
C GLU A 118 -35.52 13.29 -5.43
N GLY A 119 -35.41 13.86 -4.21
CA GLY A 119 -36.24 13.45 -3.06
C GLY A 119 -35.69 12.27 -2.23
N GLU A 120 -34.59 11.63 -2.62
CA GLU A 120 -33.95 10.60 -1.80
C GLU A 120 -33.02 11.23 -0.73
N ASN A 121 -33.28 10.91 0.55
CA ASN A 121 -32.38 11.25 1.66
C ASN A 121 -31.30 10.15 1.78
N VAL A 122 -30.22 10.26 1.01
CA VAL A 122 -29.11 9.31 1.02
C VAL A 122 -27.79 9.98 1.38
N LEU A 123 -26.96 9.28 2.13
CA LEU A 123 -25.55 9.65 2.37
C LEU A 123 -24.68 9.05 1.25
N SER A 124 -24.11 9.89 0.40
CA SER A 124 -23.13 9.45 -0.59
C SER A 124 -21.72 9.54 -0.01
N VAL A 125 -21.02 8.41 0.05
CA VAL A 125 -19.63 8.33 0.50
C VAL A 125 -18.73 8.07 -0.71
N ALA A 126 -17.76 8.95 -0.91
CA ALA A 126 -16.72 8.80 -1.94
C ALA A 126 -15.44 8.29 -1.29
N VAL A 127 -15.00 7.09 -1.65
CA VAL A 127 -13.79 6.47 -1.10
C VAL A 127 -12.60 6.79 -2.00
N ASN A 128 -11.48 7.20 -1.41
CA ASN A 128 -10.20 7.30 -2.09
C ASN A 128 -9.30 6.12 -1.68
N THR A 129 -9.00 5.25 -2.63
CA THR A 129 -8.04 4.16 -2.42
C THR A 129 -6.66 4.61 -2.88
N ARG A 130 -5.68 4.48 -1.98
CA ARG A 130 -4.30 4.90 -2.22
C ARG A 130 -3.36 3.72 -2.16
N VAL A 131 -2.64 3.45 -3.26
CA VAL A 131 -1.71 2.32 -3.39
C VAL A 131 -0.33 2.79 -3.86
N LYS A 132 0.71 1.99 -3.59
CA LYS A 132 2.09 2.32 -3.93
C LYS A 132 2.42 1.92 -5.37
N VAL A 133 3.13 2.80 -6.08
CA VAL A 133 3.75 2.51 -7.38
C VAL A 133 5.26 2.70 -7.22
N PHE A 134 6.02 1.68 -7.54
CA PHE A 134 7.49 1.69 -7.51
C PHE A 134 8.02 1.77 -8.94
N TYR A 135 8.71 2.84 -9.28
CA TYR A 135 9.49 2.87 -10.51
C TYR A 135 10.83 2.19 -10.26
N ARG A 136 11.07 1.09 -10.96
CA ARG A 136 12.28 0.28 -10.80
C ARG A 136 13.16 0.37 -12.04
N PRO A 137 14.36 0.98 -11.94
CA PRO A 137 15.37 0.98 -12.98
C PRO A 137 15.73 -0.44 -13.46
N LYS A 138 15.99 -0.61 -14.76
CA LYS A 138 16.29 -1.91 -15.37
C LYS A 138 17.48 -2.63 -14.69
N ALA A 139 18.50 -1.87 -14.31
CA ALA A 139 19.68 -2.41 -13.62
C ALA A 139 19.36 -3.05 -12.26
N LEU A 140 18.23 -2.70 -11.65
CA LEU A 140 17.84 -3.18 -10.32
C LEU A 140 16.92 -4.41 -10.37
N LEU A 141 16.43 -4.82 -11.53
CA LEU A 141 15.46 -5.92 -11.66
C LEU A 141 16.01 -7.24 -11.10
N ALA A 142 17.23 -7.59 -11.45
CA ALA A 142 17.85 -8.88 -11.05
C ALA A 142 18.16 -8.94 -9.54
N GLY A 143 18.45 -7.82 -8.90
CA GLY A 143 18.88 -7.77 -7.51
C GLY A 143 17.74 -7.66 -6.48
N ARG A 144 16.48 -7.61 -6.92
CA ARG A 144 15.35 -7.36 -6.01
C ARG A 144 15.00 -8.54 -5.11
N LYS A 145 15.10 -9.76 -5.64
CA LYS A 145 14.70 -10.96 -4.90
C LYS A 145 15.45 -11.09 -3.57
N ASN A 146 14.70 -11.16 -2.48
CA ASN A 146 15.23 -11.28 -1.10
C ASN A 146 16.22 -10.16 -0.71
N ALA A 147 16.11 -8.98 -1.31
CA ALA A 147 16.98 -7.85 -0.99
C ALA A 147 16.83 -7.41 0.49
N GLU A 148 15.70 -7.71 1.11
CA GLU A 148 15.40 -7.49 2.51
C GLU A 148 16.38 -8.18 3.47
N ASN A 149 16.98 -9.31 3.07
CA ASN A 149 18.04 -10.00 3.84
C ASN A 149 19.29 -9.14 4.08
N LYS A 150 19.44 -8.05 3.33
CA LYS A 150 20.56 -7.12 3.46
C LYS A 150 20.31 -6.00 4.47
N MET A 151 19.10 -5.90 5.05
CA MET A 151 18.86 -4.94 6.11
C MET A 151 19.74 -5.22 7.30
N GLU A 152 20.16 -4.15 7.95
CA GLU A 152 21.14 -4.16 9.04
C GLU A 152 20.55 -3.48 10.27
N ILE A 153 21.00 -3.93 11.46
CA ILE A 153 20.79 -3.22 12.71
C ILE A 153 22.07 -2.42 13.00
N VAL A 154 21.93 -1.10 13.07
CA VAL A 154 23.06 -0.21 13.34
C VAL A 154 22.79 0.63 14.58
N GLN A 155 23.86 0.95 15.31
CA GLN A 155 23.78 1.79 16.50
C GLN A 155 24.57 3.07 16.32
N ARG A 156 23.96 4.18 16.76
CA ARG A 156 24.61 5.49 16.79
C ARG A 156 24.09 6.32 17.97
N GLY A 157 24.99 6.83 18.79
CA GLY A 157 24.64 7.71 19.90
C GLY A 157 23.62 7.12 20.88
N GLY A 158 23.66 5.81 21.13
CA GLY A 158 22.72 5.12 22.01
C GLY A 158 21.37 4.75 21.37
N THR A 159 21.12 5.16 20.11
CA THR A 159 19.90 4.82 19.37
C THR A 159 20.16 3.68 18.39
N THR A 160 19.24 2.74 18.32
CA THR A 160 19.28 1.59 17.39
C THR A 160 18.40 1.86 16.18
N TYR A 161 18.94 1.62 14.99
CA TYR A 161 18.28 1.85 13.72
C TYR A 161 18.14 0.54 12.92
N LEU A 162 17.01 0.39 12.24
CA LEU A 162 16.90 -0.53 11.13
C LEU A 162 17.31 0.20 9.86
N LYS A 163 18.43 -0.22 9.27
CA LYS A 163 19.02 0.38 8.06
C LYS A 163 18.74 -0.46 6.83
N ASN A 164 18.39 0.20 5.76
CA ASN A 164 18.26 -0.38 4.43
C ASN A 164 19.47 0.03 3.57
N PRO A 165 20.49 -0.83 3.38
CA PRO A 165 21.64 -0.51 2.55
C PRO A 165 21.40 -0.76 1.05
N THR A 166 20.18 -1.05 0.65
CA THR A 166 19.83 -1.46 -0.71
C THR A 166 19.20 -0.31 -1.51
N PRO A 167 19.15 -0.41 -2.85
CA PRO A 167 18.49 0.57 -3.68
C PRO A 167 16.95 0.41 -3.75
N TYR A 168 16.34 -0.46 -2.96
CA TYR A 168 14.90 -0.76 -2.97
C TYR A 168 14.18 -0.12 -1.80
N TRP A 169 12.90 0.22 -2.01
CA TRP A 169 12.00 0.55 -0.93
C TRP A 169 11.49 -0.70 -0.24
N PHE A 170 11.48 -0.71 1.09
CA PHE A 170 10.88 -1.77 1.86
C PHE A 170 9.66 -1.30 2.63
N ALA A 171 8.70 -2.19 2.79
CA ALA A 171 7.52 -1.96 3.60
C ALA A 171 7.54 -2.94 4.78
N VAL A 172 8.26 -2.57 5.84
CA VAL A 172 8.34 -3.35 7.07
C VAL A 172 7.04 -3.16 7.85
N THR A 173 6.39 -4.27 8.17
CA THR A 173 5.11 -4.29 8.90
C THR A 173 5.26 -4.71 10.35
N LYS A 174 6.30 -5.51 10.65
CA LYS A 174 6.64 -5.94 12.01
C LYS A 174 8.14 -6.05 12.18
N VAL A 175 8.58 -5.71 13.38
CA VAL A 175 9.93 -6.04 13.87
C VAL A 175 9.74 -7.06 14.99
N LYS A 176 10.51 -8.14 14.95
CA LYS A 176 10.41 -9.24 15.91
C LYS A 176 11.75 -9.46 16.60
N VAL A 177 11.69 -9.78 17.88
CA VAL A 177 12.85 -10.21 18.68
C VAL A 177 12.53 -11.59 19.23
N ASN A 178 13.41 -12.57 18.99
CA ASN A 178 13.17 -13.97 19.36
C ASN A 178 11.81 -14.52 18.86
N GLY A 179 11.41 -14.09 17.65
CA GLY A 179 10.15 -14.50 17.01
C GLY A 179 8.89 -13.75 17.48
N GLN A 180 8.98 -12.93 18.52
CA GLN A 180 7.85 -12.13 19.02
C GLN A 180 7.89 -10.70 18.49
N ALA A 181 6.74 -10.21 18.00
CA ALA A 181 6.63 -8.84 17.52
C ALA A 181 6.77 -7.84 18.68
N ILE A 182 7.62 -6.83 18.51
CA ILE A 182 7.72 -5.70 19.43
C ILE A 182 6.70 -4.63 19.07
N SER A 183 6.22 -3.88 20.08
CA SER A 183 5.33 -2.74 19.83
C SER A 183 6.14 -1.59 19.25
N LEU A 184 5.67 -1.05 18.14
CA LEU A 184 6.22 0.15 17.48
C LEU A 184 5.33 1.35 17.80
N THR A 185 5.90 2.54 17.81
CA THR A 185 5.13 3.78 17.83
C THR A 185 4.48 4.01 16.45
N ARG A 186 3.44 4.84 16.36
CA ARG A 186 2.81 5.21 15.08
C ARG A 186 3.80 5.83 14.09
N GLU A 187 4.78 6.59 14.59
CA GLU A 187 5.81 7.19 13.76
C GLU A 187 6.77 6.14 13.20
N GLU A 188 7.23 5.20 14.05
CA GLU A 188 8.05 4.07 13.62
C GLU A 188 7.32 3.21 12.58
N GLU A 189 6.05 2.85 12.83
CA GLU A 189 5.24 2.10 11.86
C GLU A 189 5.12 2.83 10.52
N LYS A 190 4.82 4.13 10.54
CA LYS A 190 4.74 4.97 9.35
C LYS A 190 6.06 4.98 8.58
N ASN A 191 7.18 5.24 9.25
CA ASN A 191 8.50 5.34 8.63
C ASN A 191 8.98 3.97 8.12
N LEU A 192 8.78 2.91 8.88
CA LEU A 192 9.12 1.53 8.50
C LEU A 192 8.26 1.02 7.34
N SER A 193 6.99 1.45 7.25
CA SER A 193 6.14 1.11 6.10
C SER A 193 6.63 1.69 4.77
N MET A 194 7.56 2.66 4.83
CA MET A 194 8.19 3.33 3.69
C MET A 194 9.69 3.52 3.93
N LEU A 195 10.39 2.44 4.31
CA LEU A 195 11.83 2.46 4.52
C LEU A 195 12.56 2.68 3.18
N ALA A 196 13.10 3.88 3.03
CA ALA A 196 13.67 4.36 1.78
C ALA A 196 14.96 3.60 1.38
N PRO A 197 15.31 3.58 0.08
CA PRO A 197 16.63 3.16 -0.36
C PRO A 197 17.74 3.92 0.37
N PHE A 198 18.72 3.18 0.88
CA PHE A 198 19.86 3.71 1.64
C PHE A 198 19.48 4.50 2.91
N GLY A 199 18.21 4.37 3.34
CA GLY A 199 17.68 5.04 4.52
C GLY A 199 17.75 4.18 5.78
N GLU A 200 17.40 4.79 6.90
CA GLU A 200 17.33 4.13 8.21
C GLU A 200 16.18 4.70 9.03
N VAL A 201 15.64 3.89 9.94
CA VAL A 201 14.57 4.28 10.86
C VAL A 201 14.96 3.86 12.26
N ALA A 202 14.88 4.79 13.20
CA ALA A 202 15.10 4.49 14.62
C ALA A 202 13.99 3.57 15.14
N VAL A 203 14.36 2.57 15.91
CA VAL A 203 13.43 1.63 16.55
C VAL A 203 13.72 1.61 18.05
N SER A 204 12.88 2.31 18.81
CA SER A 204 13.11 2.64 20.22
C SER A 204 13.23 1.42 21.15
N ARG A 205 12.56 0.31 20.79
CA ARG A 205 12.57 -0.93 21.57
C ARG A 205 13.69 -1.91 21.23
N LEU A 206 14.57 -1.56 20.28
CA LEU A 206 15.78 -2.31 20.00
C LEU A 206 16.97 -1.69 20.77
N SER A 207 17.89 -2.55 21.19
CA SER A 207 19.15 -2.16 21.85
C SER A 207 20.33 -2.86 21.19
N ALA A 208 21.57 -2.42 21.52
CA ALA A 208 22.82 -3.00 21.01
C ALA A 208 22.96 -4.50 21.23
N VAL A 209 22.41 -4.96 22.33
CA VAL A 209 22.51 -6.38 22.75
C VAL A 209 21.35 -7.23 22.23
N THR A 210 20.40 -6.63 21.50
CA THR A 210 19.25 -7.39 20.97
C THR A 210 19.73 -8.34 19.89
N LYS A 211 19.45 -9.64 20.08
CA LYS A 211 19.79 -10.71 19.14
C LYS A 211 18.53 -11.32 18.55
N ASN A 212 18.71 -12.16 17.51
CA ASN A 212 17.60 -12.86 16.85
C ASN A 212 16.49 -11.92 16.38
N ILE A 213 16.88 -10.85 15.67
CA ILE A 213 15.96 -9.89 15.10
C ILE A 213 15.49 -10.41 13.74
N SER A 214 14.19 -10.35 13.51
CA SER A 214 13.58 -10.59 12.21
C SER A 214 12.55 -9.52 11.90
N VAL A 215 12.25 -9.35 10.61
CA VAL A 215 11.26 -8.39 10.14
C VAL A 215 10.27 -9.07 9.21
N ASP A 216 9.01 -8.65 9.30
CA ASP A 216 8.00 -8.99 8.29
C ASP A 216 7.89 -7.82 7.31
N THR A 217 7.96 -8.12 6.03
CA THR A 217 7.85 -7.11 4.97
C THR A 217 6.82 -7.51 3.94
N ILE A 218 6.23 -6.52 3.28
CA ILE A 218 5.33 -6.77 2.17
C ILE A 218 6.15 -6.85 0.88
N ASN A 219 6.11 -7.99 0.20
CA ASN A 219 6.80 -8.24 -1.07
C ASN A 219 6.12 -7.55 -2.27
N ASP A 220 6.72 -7.67 -3.48
CA ASP A 220 6.21 -7.04 -4.70
C ASP A 220 4.79 -7.49 -5.10
N TRP A 221 4.34 -8.66 -4.62
CA TRP A 221 3.03 -9.24 -4.90
C TRP A 221 1.96 -8.90 -3.87
N GLY A 222 2.35 -8.18 -2.78
CA GLY A 222 1.45 -7.83 -1.69
C GLY A 222 1.36 -8.88 -0.58
N GLY A 223 2.09 -9.99 -0.69
CA GLY A 223 2.24 -10.98 0.38
C GLY A 223 3.24 -10.52 1.45
N VAL A 224 3.21 -11.17 2.61
CA VAL A 224 4.13 -10.90 3.73
C VAL A 224 5.17 -12.01 3.79
N ASP A 225 6.45 -11.61 3.75
CA ASP A 225 7.60 -12.49 3.95
C ASP A 225 8.36 -12.08 5.21
N SER A 226 8.97 -13.07 5.89
CA SER A 226 9.79 -12.83 7.09
C SER A 226 11.27 -13.04 6.77
N TYR A 227 12.11 -12.13 7.27
CA TYR A 227 13.54 -12.13 7.06
C TYR A 227 14.27 -12.03 8.39
N VAL A 228 15.23 -12.94 8.63
CA VAL A 228 16.12 -12.89 9.79
C VAL A 228 17.29 -11.97 9.46
N LEU A 229 17.49 -10.95 10.27
CA LEU A 229 18.56 -9.99 10.07
C LEU A 229 19.85 -10.51 10.67
N LYS A 230 20.95 -10.25 9.98
CA LYS A 230 22.28 -10.52 10.51
C LYS A 230 22.61 -9.40 11.51
N GLY A 231 22.84 -9.78 12.76
CA GLY A 231 23.36 -8.87 13.79
C GLY A 231 24.85 -8.68 13.66
#